data_aef3098e0d6bc68ba609c64f9355195b
#
_entry.id   aef3098e0d6bc68ba609c64f9355195b
#
_cell.length_a   1.000
_cell.length_b   1.000
_cell.length_c   1.000
_cell.angle_alpha   90.00
_cell.angle_beta   90.00
_cell.angle_gamma   90.00
#
_symmetry.space_group_name_H-M   'P 1'
#
loop_
_entity.id
_entity.type
_entity.pdbx_description
1 polymer ?
#
loop_
_entity_poly.entity_id
_entity_poly.type
_entity_poly.pdbx_seq_one_letter_code
_entity_poly.pdbx_strand_id
1 'polypeptide(L)'
;RANAELYNQGQEYANYVRRSKEAIPGHKTAGQDEVIESLISVLDDIAAARAHGDLEGGPFASIATKLEETLKTRFELERYGAEGDDFDPALHDALMATTSPDVDHPVIGQVLASGYRRGERVVRAAKVLVNNPE
;
A
#
# COMPACT_ATOMS: atom_id res chain seq x y z
N ARG A 1 -32.19 -17.09 -39.85
CA ARG A 1 -30.95 -16.25 -39.84
C ARG A 1 -31.14 -14.95 -39.06
N ALA A 2 -32.19 -14.21 -39.33
CA ALA A 2 -32.44 -12.93 -38.64
C ALA A 2 -32.62 -13.12 -37.13
N ASN A 3 -33.27 -14.19 -36.70
CA ASN A 3 -33.46 -14.49 -35.26
C ASN A 3 -32.15 -14.90 -34.58
N ALA A 4 -31.28 -15.62 -35.26
CA ALA A 4 -29.97 -15.99 -34.73
C ALA A 4 -29.05 -14.77 -34.59
N GLU A 5 -29.09 -13.85 -35.54
CA GLU A 5 -28.33 -12.61 -35.50
C GLU A 5 -28.78 -11.71 -34.35
N LEU A 6 -30.09 -11.56 -34.13
CA LEU A 6 -30.66 -10.81 -33.02
C LEU A 6 -30.26 -11.44 -31.67
N TYR A 7 -30.29 -12.77 -31.58
CA TYR A 7 -29.87 -13.47 -30.38
C TYR A 7 -28.39 -13.22 -30.07
N ASN A 8 -27.52 -13.31 -31.08
CA ASN A 8 -26.07 -13.08 -30.91
C ASN A 8 -25.79 -11.63 -30.49
N GLN A 9 -26.46 -10.65 -31.08
CA GLN A 9 -26.33 -9.24 -30.69
C GLN A 9 -26.75 -9.00 -29.26
N GLY A 10 -27.84 -9.65 -28.82
CA GLY A 10 -28.31 -9.58 -27.45
C GLY A 10 -27.31 -10.16 -26.47
N GLN A 11 -26.67 -11.28 -26.81
CA GLN A 11 -25.64 -11.90 -26.00
C GLN A 11 -24.38 -11.04 -25.90
N GLU A 12 -23.95 -10.45 -27.01
CA GLU A 12 -22.79 -9.55 -27.02
C GLU A 12 -23.01 -8.33 -26.14
N TYR A 13 -24.20 -7.73 -26.20
CA TYR A 13 -24.55 -6.59 -25.35
C TYR A 13 -24.60 -6.98 -23.88
N ALA A 14 -25.23 -8.11 -23.55
CA ALA A 14 -25.31 -8.61 -22.17
C ALA A 14 -23.90 -8.90 -21.59
N ASN A 15 -23.02 -9.47 -22.38
CA ASN A 15 -21.64 -9.72 -21.99
C ASN A 15 -20.87 -8.41 -21.76
N TYR A 16 -21.09 -7.41 -22.60
CA TYR A 16 -20.48 -6.09 -22.44
C TYR A 16 -20.92 -5.43 -21.14
N VAL A 17 -22.21 -5.42 -20.84
CA VAL A 17 -22.77 -4.84 -19.61
C VAL A 17 -22.22 -5.55 -18.37
N ARG A 18 -22.16 -6.89 -18.40
CA ARG A 18 -21.59 -7.67 -17.30
C ARG A 18 -20.13 -7.32 -17.06
N ARG A 19 -19.31 -7.29 -18.11
CA ARG A 19 -17.89 -6.94 -18.00
C ARG A 19 -17.70 -5.52 -17.48
N SER A 20 -18.52 -4.58 -17.93
CA SER A 20 -18.48 -3.19 -17.44
C SER A 20 -18.80 -3.11 -15.94
N LYS A 21 -19.81 -3.83 -15.48
CA LYS A 21 -20.17 -3.88 -14.06
C LYS A 21 -19.09 -4.53 -13.20
N GLU A 22 -18.46 -5.59 -13.70
CA GLU A 22 -17.35 -6.26 -13.02
C GLU A 22 -16.11 -5.38 -12.95
N ALA A 23 -15.89 -4.53 -13.95
CA ALA A 23 -14.75 -3.61 -14.00
C ALA A 23 -14.90 -2.39 -13.08
N ILE A 24 -16.11 -1.94 -12.77
CA ILE A 24 -16.35 -0.74 -11.94
C ILE A 24 -15.68 -0.81 -10.58
N PRO A 25 -15.78 -1.90 -9.78
CA PRO A 25 -15.08 -1.99 -8.49
C PRO A 25 -13.57 -1.86 -8.63
N GLY A 26 -12.98 -2.42 -9.69
CA GLY A 26 -11.55 -2.31 -9.97
C GLY A 26 -11.15 -0.86 -10.30
N HIS A 27 -11.95 -0.15 -11.12
CA HIS A 27 -11.71 1.25 -11.44
C HIS A 27 -11.85 2.15 -10.21
N LYS A 28 -12.82 1.88 -9.36
CA LYS A 28 -13.00 2.61 -8.10
C LYS A 28 -11.80 2.42 -7.19
N THR A 29 -11.34 1.19 -7.04
CA THR A 29 -10.17 0.86 -6.22
C THR A 29 -8.91 1.52 -6.77
N ALA A 30 -8.70 1.51 -8.09
CA ALA A 30 -7.57 2.16 -8.73
C ALA A 30 -7.58 3.68 -8.52
N GLY A 31 -8.76 4.31 -8.62
CA GLY A 31 -8.91 5.73 -8.34
C GLY A 31 -8.62 6.07 -6.89
N GLN A 32 -9.06 5.25 -5.95
CA GLN A 32 -8.76 5.40 -4.54
C GLN A 32 -7.26 5.27 -4.29
N ASP A 33 -6.61 4.28 -4.90
CA ASP A 33 -5.17 4.07 -4.77
C ASP A 33 -4.37 5.28 -5.28
N GLU A 34 -4.79 5.88 -6.39
CA GLU A 34 -4.14 7.07 -6.94
C GLU A 34 -4.18 8.23 -5.95
N VAL A 35 -5.33 8.49 -5.31
CA VAL A 35 -5.46 9.51 -4.29
C VAL A 35 -4.60 9.18 -3.06
N ILE A 36 -4.64 7.93 -2.61
CA ILE A 36 -3.86 7.47 -1.45
C ILE A 36 -2.37 7.60 -1.73
N GLU A 37 -1.90 7.21 -2.91
CA GLU A 37 -0.50 7.38 -3.29
C GLU A 37 -0.07 8.83 -3.23
N SER A 38 -0.93 9.75 -3.64
CA SER A 38 -0.67 11.19 -3.55
C SER A 38 -0.55 11.67 -2.09
N LEU A 39 -1.25 11.01 -1.16
CA LEU A 39 -1.21 11.33 0.26
C LEU A 39 -0.03 10.68 0.99
N ILE A 40 0.63 9.69 0.40
CA ILE A 40 1.74 8.99 1.06
C ILE A 40 2.89 9.95 1.39
N SER A 41 3.16 10.93 0.54
CA SER A 41 4.19 11.94 0.84
C SER A 41 3.85 12.74 2.09
N VAL A 42 2.57 13.05 2.32
CA VAL A 42 2.10 13.73 3.54
C VAL A 42 2.26 12.80 4.74
N LEU A 43 1.95 11.51 4.59
CA LEU A 43 2.13 10.52 5.65
C LEU A 43 3.61 10.35 6.00
N ASP A 44 4.49 10.41 5.04
CA ASP A 44 5.94 10.38 5.27
C ASP A 44 6.39 11.61 6.05
N ASP A 45 5.87 12.80 5.73
CA ASP A 45 6.16 14.03 6.46
C ASP A 45 5.68 13.95 7.91
N ILE A 46 4.50 13.36 8.13
CA ILE A 46 3.98 13.12 9.47
C ILE A 46 4.90 12.18 10.25
N ALA A 47 5.34 11.10 9.63
CA ALA A 47 6.26 10.15 10.26
C ALA A 47 7.59 10.81 10.62
N ALA A 48 8.13 11.63 9.73
CA ALA A 48 9.36 12.38 9.98
C ALA A 48 9.18 13.38 11.13
N ALA A 49 8.07 14.10 11.16
CA ALA A 49 7.77 15.04 12.25
C ALA A 49 7.66 14.34 13.60
N ARG A 50 7.04 13.15 13.65
CA ARG A 50 6.99 12.35 14.87
C ARG A 50 8.38 11.90 15.33
N ALA A 51 9.21 11.47 14.38
CA ALA A 51 10.57 11.03 14.69
C ALA A 51 11.42 12.15 15.28
N HIS A 52 11.14 13.39 14.89
CA HIS A 52 11.82 14.58 15.42
C HIS A 52 11.14 15.18 16.66
N GLY A 53 10.02 14.60 17.11
CA GLY A 53 9.28 15.10 18.28
C GLY A 53 8.43 16.33 18.02
N ASP A 54 8.31 16.79 16.78
CA ASP A 54 7.59 18.02 16.44
C ASP A 54 6.08 17.95 16.63
N LEU A 55 5.53 16.72 16.73
CA LEU A 55 4.09 16.50 16.90
C LEU A 55 3.69 16.23 18.35
N GLU A 56 4.61 16.24 19.29
CA GLU A 56 4.30 15.91 20.69
C GLU A 56 3.39 16.98 21.33
N GLY A 57 2.26 16.51 21.86
CA GLY A 57 1.39 17.33 22.72
C GLY A 57 0.64 18.47 22.05
N GLY A 58 0.64 18.57 20.72
CA GLY A 58 -0.01 19.65 20.00
C GLY A 58 -1.27 19.22 19.24
N PRO A 59 -2.05 20.21 18.75
CA PRO A 59 -3.24 19.92 17.94
C PRO A 59 -2.90 19.21 16.63
N PHE A 60 -1.71 19.41 16.11
CA PHE A 60 -1.25 18.73 14.88
C PHE A 60 -1.10 17.23 15.06
N ALA A 61 -0.72 16.77 16.25
CA ALA A 61 -0.66 15.34 16.55
C ALA A 61 -2.03 14.68 16.43
N SER A 62 -3.06 15.32 16.94
CA SER A 62 -4.45 14.84 16.85
C SER A 62 -4.94 14.80 15.42
N ILE A 63 -4.62 15.83 14.62
CA ILE A 63 -5.00 15.88 13.20
C ILE A 63 -4.30 14.78 12.41
N ALA A 64 -3.01 14.57 12.64
CA ALA A 64 -2.23 13.54 11.99
C ALA A 64 -2.76 12.13 12.31
N THR A 65 -3.05 11.87 13.58
CA THR A 65 -3.63 10.60 14.03
C THR A 65 -5.00 10.37 13.41
N LYS A 66 -5.84 11.40 13.34
CA LYS A 66 -7.17 11.30 12.72
C LYS A 66 -7.08 10.96 11.23
N LEU A 67 -6.13 11.56 10.52
CA LEU A 67 -5.91 11.26 9.11
C LEU A 67 -5.52 9.79 8.93
N GLU A 68 -4.56 9.32 9.71
CA GLU A 68 -4.08 7.93 9.64
C GLU A 68 -5.19 6.93 9.98
N GLU A 69 -5.95 7.19 11.05
CA GLU A 69 -7.08 6.35 11.46
C GLU A 69 -8.21 6.34 10.44
N THR A 70 -8.50 7.48 9.82
CA THR A 70 -9.52 7.58 8.78
C THR A 70 -9.13 6.73 7.57
N LEU A 71 -7.89 6.81 7.13
CA LEU A 71 -7.41 6.01 6.02
C LEU A 71 -7.42 4.52 6.34
N LYS A 72 -7.07 4.15 7.56
CA LYS A 72 -7.11 2.76 8.02
C LYS A 72 -8.55 2.23 8.07
N THR A 73 -9.46 2.99 8.65
CA THR A 73 -10.85 2.56 8.87
C THR A 73 -11.63 2.51 7.57
N ARG A 74 -11.48 3.52 6.71
CA ARG A 74 -12.30 3.66 5.50
C ARG A 74 -11.71 2.98 4.27
N PHE A 75 -10.39 2.87 4.19
CA PHE A 75 -9.69 2.36 3.00
C PHE A 75 -8.78 1.17 3.32
N GLU A 76 -8.78 0.69 4.55
CA GLU A 76 -7.94 -0.42 5.01
C GLU A 76 -6.43 -0.16 4.78
N LEU A 77 -6.03 1.10 4.79
CA LEU A 77 -4.63 1.46 4.59
C LEU A 77 -3.83 1.16 5.86
N GLU A 78 -2.85 0.28 5.73
CA GLU A 78 -1.95 -0.09 6.83
C GLU A 78 -0.51 0.24 6.47
N ARG A 79 0.20 0.83 7.42
CA ARG A 79 1.64 1.01 7.34
C ARG A 79 2.33 -0.26 7.82
N TYR A 80 3.36 -0.68 7.11
CA TYR A 80 4.13 -1.86 7.48
C TYR A 80 5.63 -1.62 7.26
N GLY A 81 6.42 -2.55 7.76
CA GLY A 81 7.86 -2.53 7.72
C GLY A 81 8.43 -2.03 9.03
N ALA A 82 9.13 -2.88 9.74
CA ALA A 82 9.79 -2.56 10.99
C ALA A 82 11.14 -3.25 11.06
N GLU A 83 12.07 -2.68 11.79
CA GLU A 83 13.36 -3.32 12.06
C GLU A 83 13.15 -4.68 12.72
N GLY A 84 13.86 -5.68 12.25
CA GLY A 84 13.75 -7.05 12.74
C GLY A 84 12.72 -7.91 12.02
N ASP A 85 11.86 -7.32 11.20
CA ASP A 85 10.94 -8.10 10.37
C ASP A 85 11.71 -8.94 9.36
N ASP A 86 11.17 -10.09 8.99
CA ASP A 86 11.72 -10.92 7.93
C ASP A 86 11.64 -10.17 6.60
N PHE A 87 12.73 -10.23 5.85
CA PHE A 87 12.74 -9.62 4.52
C PHE A 87 11.90 -10.45 3.55
N ASP A 88 10.94 -9.80 2.92
CA ASP A 88 10.09 -10.40 1.89
C ASP A 88 10.14 -9.52 0.63
N PRO A 89 10.70 -10.04 -0.49
CA PRO A 89 10.80 -9.26 -1.73
C PRO A 89 9.46 -8.77 -2.28
N ALA A 90 8.35 -9.40 -1.91
CA ALA A 90 7.02 -8.97 -2.33
C ALA A 90 6.54 -7.73 -1.57
N LEU A 91 7.06 -7.49 -0.37
CA LEU A 91 6.65 -6.40 0.52
C LEU A 91 7.70 -5.31 0.66
N HIS A 92 8.96 -5.63 0.44
CA HIS A 92 10.08 -4.76 0.73
C HIS A 92 10.94 -4.51 -0.51
N ASP A 93 11.39 -3.28 -0.66
CA ASP A 93 12.35 -2.88 -1.69
C ASP A 93 13.70 -2.65 -1.00
N ALA A 94 14.63 -3.55 -1.21
CA ALA A 94 15.95 -3.47 -0.60
C ALA A 94 16.84 -2.48 -1.38
N LEU A 95 17.07 -1.32 -0.79
CA LEU A 95 17.95 -0.30 -1.40
C LEU A 95 19.42 -0.56 -1.08
N MET A 96 19.67 -1.17 0.07
CA MET A 96 21.02 -1.52 0.53
C MET A 96 20.99 -2.85 1.25
N ALA A 97 22.10 -3.57 1.23
CA ALA A 97 22.26 -4.82 1.95
C ALA A 97 23.61 -4.84 2.67
N THR A 98 23.59 -5.34 3.91
CA THR A 98 24.79 -5.55 4.70
C THR A 98 24.80 -6.98 5.22
N THR A 99 25.89 -7.43 5.77
CA THR A 99 25.98 -8.72 6.44
C THR A 99 26.11 -8.52 7.94
N SER A 100 25.54 -9.43 8.71
CA SER A 100 25.59 -9.38 10.17
C SER A 100 25.67 -10.79 10.73
N PRO A 101 26.55 -11.03 11.73
CA PRO A 101 26.61 -12.31 12.42
C PRO A 101 25.42 -12.55 13.34
N ASP A 102 24.64 -11.51 13.63
CA ASP A 102 23.53 -11.58 14.60
C ASP A 102 22.25 -12.13 14.00
N VAL A 103 22.21 -12.34 12.68
CA VAL A 103 21.01 -12.84 11.99
C VAL A 103 21.32 -14.17 11.29
N ASP A 104 20.33 -15.05 11.25
CA ASP A 104 20.43 -16.36 10.59
C ASP A 104 19.67 -16.43 9.27
N HIS A 105 18.91 -15.39 8.96
CA HIS A 105 18.19 -15.22 7.71
C HIS A 105 18.08 -13.71 7.39
N PRO A 106 17.73 -13.33 6.15
CA PRO A 106 17.61 -11.91 5.80
C PRO A 106 16.51 -11.22 6.62
N VAL A 107 16.86 -10.15 7.30
CA VAL A 107 15.93 -9.35 8.11
C VAL A 107 16.09 -7.86 7.77
N ILE A 108 15.08 -7.08 8.12
CA ILE A 108 15.11 -5.64 7.95
C ILE A 108 16.05 -5.04 9.01
N GLY A 109 17.12 -4.41 8.57
CA GLY A 109 18.06 -3.72 9.45
C GLY A 109 17.70 -2.27 9.71
N GLN A 110 17.12 -1.61 8.71
CA GLN A 110 16.66 -0.23 8.83
C GLN A 110 15.54 0.03 7.84
N VAL A 111 14.53 0.80 8.27
CA VAL A 111 13.44 1.23 7.39
C VAL A 111 13.72 2.66 6.94
N LEU A 112 13.94 2.83 5.64
CA LEU A 112 14.20 4.14 5.04
C LEU A 112 12.91 4.87 4.70
N ALA A 113 11.89 4.12 4.25
CA ALA A 113 10.54 4.61 4.05
C ALA A 113 9.57 3.47 4.30
N SER A 114 8.54 3.73 5.11
CA SER A 114 7.54 2.71 5.45
C SER A 114 6.76 2.27 4.22
N GLY A 115 6.35 1.00 4.20
CA GLY A 115 5.44 0.49 3.21
C GLY A 115 4.00 0.78 3.60
N TYR A 116 3.14 0.78 2.62
CA TYR A 116 1.69 0.92 2.79
C TYR A 116 0.97 -0.12 1.96
N ARG A 117 -0.02 -0.76 2.55
CA ARG A 117 -0.84 -1.76 1.87
C ARG A 117 -2.31 -1.57 2.20
N ARG A 118 -3.16 -2.02 1.28
CA ARG A 118 -4.61 -2.10 1.47
C ARG A 118 -5.00 -3.57 1.41
N GLY A 119 -5.26 -4.17 2.58
CA GLY A 119 -5.41 -5.61 2.67
C GLY A 119 -4.13 -6.32 2.23
N GLU A 120 -4.21 -7.19 1.23
CA GLU A 120 -3.04 -7.90 0.68
C GLU A 120 -2.35 -7.14 -0.45
N ARG A 121 -2.94 -6.04 -0.92
CA ARG A 121 -2.39 -5.28 -2.04
C ARG A 121 -1.43 -4.20 -1.55
N VAL A 122 -0.19 -4.24 -2.05
CA VAL A 122 0.84 -3.26 -1.72
C VAL A 122 0.60 -1.98 -2.54
N VAL A 123 0.41 -0.86 -1.86
CA VAL A 123 0.31 0.46 -2.48
C VAL A 123 1.72 1.02 -2.70
N ARG A 124 2.58 0.92 -1.69
CA ARG A 124 4.00 1.27 -1.78
C ARG A 124 4.82 0.27 -0.98
N ALA A 125 5.82 -0.33 -1.60
CA ALA A 125 6.75 -1.22 -0.90
C ALA A 125 7.59 -0.43 0.11
N ALA A 126 7.89 -1.05 1.26
CA ALA A 126 8.78 -0.46 2.23
C ALA A 126 10.21 -0.42 1.66
N LYS A 127 10.85 0.73 1.75
CA LYS A 127 12.26 0.89 1.35
C LYS A 127 13.13 0.61 2.56
N VAL A 128 13.98 -0.38 2.43
CA VAL A 128 14.70 -0.94 3.58
C VAL A 128 16.18 -1.17 3.28
N LEU A 129 16.95 -1.25 4.35
CA LEU A 129 18.27 -1.84 4.35
C LEU A 129 18.12 -3.25 4.95
N VAL A 130 18.66 -4.24 4.26
CA VAL A 130 18.58 -5.65 4.67
C VAL A 130 19.87 -6.11 5.31
N ASN A 131 19.76 -6.79 6.44
CA ASN A 131 20.86 -7.52 7.05
C ASN A 131 20.77 -8.98 6.62
N ASN A 132 21.81 -9.44 5.91
CA ASN A 132 21.94 -10.83 5.50
C ASN A 132 22.82 -11.58 6.50
N PRO A 133 22.64 -12.89 6.68
CA PRO A 133 23.56 -13.69 7.47
C PRO A 133 24.95 -13.76 6.81
N GLU A 134 25.94 -13.92 7.64
CA GLU A 134 27.33 -14.16 7.16
C GLU A 134 27.51 -15.55 6.58
#